data_3557465cd9394c9e47f0532bf7684ba4
#
_entry.id   3557465cd9394c9e47f0532bf7684ba4
#
_cell.length_a   1.000
_cell.length_b   1.000
_cell.length_c   1.000
_cell.angle_alpha   90.00
_cell.angle_beta   90.00
_cell.angle_gamma   90.00
#
_symmetry.space_group_name_H-M   'P 1'
#
loop_
_entity.id
_entity.type
_entity.pdbx_description
1 polymer ?
#
loop_
_entity_poly.entity_id
_entity_poly.type
_entity_poly.pdbx_seq_one_letter_code
_entity_poly.pdbx_strand_id
1 'polypeptide(L)'
;MRVAAIVEYDGSSFSGWQWQDCAPSVQEAVEKALSKVADAPIRVTTAGRTDAGVHASAQVIHFDTEVQRSNHAWLRGSNSNLPDSVALLWVSEVNPEFHARFAATGREYHYVILNRSVRPTYLTKRVTHEYRPLDAERMQAAASLLVGTHDFSSFRAMQCQAKSPVRSLRELTVTRHGESVVIKAVANAFLHHMVRNLAGVLMDIGAGEKEPEWARDVLDARDRTVGGITASPDGLYLTAVDYPAHFNIPRIPVAPGLW
;
A
#
# COMPACT_ATOMS: atom_id res chain seq x y z
N MET A 1 18.53 15.33 15.09
CA MET A 1 17.47 15.83 14.22
C MET A 1 16.60 14.68 13.72
N ARG A 2 15.30 14.91 13.45
CA ARG A 2 14.41 13.94 12.80
C ARG A 2 14.24 14.29 11.34
N VAL A 3 14.42 13.29 10.47
CA VAL A 3 14.28 13.42 9.02
C VAL A 3 13.16 12.52 8.55
N ALA A 4 12.27 13.03 7.69
CA ALA A 4 11.27 12.25 7.01
C ALA A 4 11.62 12.12 5.51
N ALA A 5 11.21 11.02 4.91
CA ALA A 5 11.35 10.78 3.48
C ALA A 5 10.12 10.08 2.89
N ILE A 6 9.88 10.33 1.61
CA ILE A 6 8.90 9.60 0.80
C ILE A 6 9.67 8.67 -0.13
N VAL A 7 9.26 7.40 -0.11
CA VAL A 7 9.92 6.31 -0.83
C VAL A 7 8.94 5.69 -1.81
N GLU A 8 9.36 5.52 -3.06
CA GLU A 8 8.67 4.66 -4.01
C GLU A 8 9.47 3.36 -4.23
N TYR A 9 8.77 2.27 -4.53
CA TYR A 9 9.42 1.01 -4.85
C TYR A 9 8.54 0.05 -5.65
N ASP A 10 9.19 -0.68 -6.55
CA ASP A 10 8.69 -1.93 -7.14
C ASP A 10 8.96 -3.07 -6.16
N GLY A 11 7.89 -3.57 -5.52
CA GLY A 11 7.99 -4.61 -4.50
C GLY A 11 8.22 -6.02 -5.04
N SER A 12 8.20 -6.22 -6.35
CA SER A 12 8.16 -7.54 -7.01
C SER A 12 9.35 -8.45 -6.70
N SER A 13 10.51 -7.87 -6.34
CA SER A 13 11.74 -8.58 -5.98
C SER A 13 12.01 -8.64 -4.47
N PHE A 14 11.11 -8.07 -3.66
CA PHE A 14 11.27 -7.99 -2.22
C PHE A 14 10.29 -8.91 -1.47
N SER A 15 10.74 -9.43 -0.34
CA SER A 15 9.92 -10.17 0.61
C SER A 15 9.09 -9.25 1.52
N GLY A 16 8.72 -8.09 0.99
CA GLY A 16 7.97 -7.02 1.66
C GLY A 16 8.85 -5.91 2.21
N TRP A 17 8.20 -5.03 2.96
CA TRP A 17 8.90 -3.88 3.57
C TRP A 17 9.87 -4.30 4.67
N GLN A 18 9.41 -5.12 5.61
CA GLN A 18 10.11 -5.39 6.87
C GLN A 18 11.44 -6.13 6.67
N TRP A 19 12.49 -5.65 7.31
CA TRP A 19 13.80 -6.31 7.36
C TRP A 19 13.69 -7.76 7.87
N GLN A 20 14.41 -8.67 7.23
CA GLN A 20 14.45 -10.10 7.52
C GLN A 20 15.87 -10.63 7.33
N ASP A 21 16.26 -11.64 8.14
CA ASP A 21 17.63 -12.17 8.11
C ASP A 21 18.00 -12.88 6.78
N CYS A 22 17.05 -13.51 6.11
CA CYS A 22 17.31 -14.41 4.99
C CYS A 22 16.58 -14.02 3.69
N ALA A 23 16.02 -12.81 3.58
CA ALA A 23 15.31 -12.39 2.39
C ALA A 23 15.44 -10.88 2.14
N PRO A 24 15.57 -10.43 0.87
CA PRO A 24 15.69 -9.02 0.55
C PRO A 24 14.43 -8.26 0.96
N SER A 25 14.61 -7.12 1.60
CA SER A 25 13.52 -6.23 2.02
C SER A 25 13.77 -4.79 1.59
N VAL A 26 12.68 -4.02 1.39
CA VAL A 26 12.79 -2.59 1.04
C VAL A 26 13.46 -1.83 2.17
N GLN A 27 13.11 -2.13 3.44
CA GLN A 27 13.70 -1.50 4.60
C GLN A 27 15.23 -1.64 4.63
N GLU A 28 15.75 -2.83 4.34
CA GLU A 28 17.19 -3.09 4.30
C GLU A 28 17.88 -2.24 3.24
N ALA A 29 17.33 -2.18 2.02
CA ALA A 29 17.87 -1.37 0.93
C ALA A 29 17.93 0.12 1.31
N VAL A 30 16.85 0.64 1.89
CA VAL A 30 16.74 2.05 2.32
C VAL A 30 17.71 2.34 3.47
N GLU A 31 17.76 1.50 4.50
CA GLU A 31 18.67 1.70 5.66
C GLU A 31 20.14 1.65 5.24
N LYS A 32 20.53 0.73 4.34
CA LYS A 32 21.87 0.67 3.78
C LYS A 32 22.24 1.93 3.00
N ALA A 33 21.35 2.44 2.16
CA ALA A 33 21.60 3.65 1.37
C ALA A 33 21.72 4.89 2.24
N LEU A 34 20.79 5.08 3.20
CA LEU A 34 20.83 6.19 4.16
C LEU A 34 22.07 6.13 5.05
N SER A 35 22.45 4.94 5.52
CA SER A 35 23.65 4.76 6.38
C SER A 35 24.94 5.13 5.65
N LYS A 36 25.04 4.87 4.34
CA LYS A 36 26.19 5.33 3.54
C LYS A 36 26.26 6.85 3.44
N VAL A 37 25.13 7.55 3.31
CA VAL A 37 25.07 9.02 3.25
C VAL A 37 25.40 9.62 4.61
N ALA A 38 24.93 8.99 5.69
CA ALA A 38 25.21 9.40 7.05
C ALA A 38 26.66 9.14 7.49
N ASP A 39 27.33 8.15 6.89
CA ASP A 39 28.55 7.53 7.42
C ASP A 39 28.32 7.02 8.87
N ALA A 40 27.11 6.55 9.15
CA ALA A 40 26.68 6.03 10.45
C ALA A 40 25.43 5.14 10.28
N PRO A 41 25.17 4.19 11.17
CA PRO A 41 23.99 3.35 11.10
C PRO A 41 22.70 4.17 11.18
N ILE A 42 21.81 4.00 10.22
CA ILE A 42 20.46 4.58 10.20
C ILE A 42 19.42 3.46 10.30
N ARG A 43 18.44 3.65 11.17
CA ARG A 43 17.25 2.80 11.26
C ARG A 43 16.01 3.61 10.94
N VAL A 44 15.12 3.06 10.12
CA VAL A 44 13.92 3.75 9.67
C VAL A 44 12.65 3.20 10.32
N THR A 45 11.71 4.10 10.56
CA THR A 45 10.33 3.76 10.93
C THR A 45 9.40 4.11 9.79
N THR A 46 8.57 3.14 9.35
CA THR A 46 7.64 3.29 8.22
C THR A 46 6.21 3.61 8.66
N ALA A 47 5.45 4.28 7.81
CA ALA A 47 4.03 4.57 7.99
C ALA A 47 3.15 3.30 7.99
N GLY A 48 3.52 2.30 7.19
CA GLY A 48 2.83 1.04 7.10
C GLY A 48 3.70 -0.02 6.43
N ARG A 49 3.69 -1.24 6.95
CA ARG A 49 4.38 -2.36 6.31
C ARG A 49 3.58 -2.79 5.08
N THR A 50 4.27 -3.16 4.03
CA THR A 50 3.70 -3.82 2.85
C THR A 50 4.17 -5.27 2.80
N ASP A 51 3.32 -6.14 2.27
CA ASP A 51 3.60 -7.57 2.13
C ASP A 51 4.59 -7.84 0.98
N ALA A 52 5.08 -9.07 0.88
CA ALA A 52 5.89 -9.52 -0.26
C ALA A 52 5.17 -9.24 -1.59
N GLY A 53 5.88 -8.67 -2.56
CA GLY A 53 5.36 -8.33 -3.88
C GLY A 53 4.53 -7.04 -3.96
N VAL A 54 4.16 -6.43 -2.84
CA VAL A 54 3.38 -5.19 -2.80
C VAL A 54 4.26 -3.97 -3.07
N HIS A 55 3.76 -3.06 -3.91
CA HIS A 55 4.45 -1.84 -4.33
C HIS A 55 4.07 -0.62 -3.48
N ALA A 56 4.80 0.46 -3.66
CA ALA A 56 4.39 1.77 -3.18
C ALA A 56 4.87 2.87 -4.12
N SER A 57 4.04 3.87 -4.35
CA SER A 57 4.44 5.13 -4.99
C SER A 57 4.70 6.25 -3.97
N ALA A 58 4.25 6.09 -2.72
CA ALA A 58 4.42 7.12 -1.68
C ALA A 58 4.43 6.54 -0.25
N GLN A 59 5.29 5.56 0.02
CA GLN A 59 5.58 5.14 1.39
C GLN A 59 6.28 6.27 2.15
N VAL A 60 5.89 6.51 3.39
CA VAL A 60 6.53 7.52 4.26
C VAL A 60 7.34 6.85 5.35
N ILE A 61 8.57 7.34 5.54
CA ILE A 61 9.46 6.91 6.60
C ILE A 61 9.96 8.11 7.41
N HIS A 62 10.45 7.85 8.61
CA HIS A 62 11.32 8.78 9.33
C HIS A 62 12.49 8.05 9.99
N PHE A 63 13.55 8.79 10.29
CA PHE A 63 14.70 8.35 11.06
C PHE A 63 15.27 9.50 11.88
N ASP A 64 15.96 9.14 12.94
CA ASP A 64 16.71 10.09 13.77
C ASP A 64 18.19 10.00 13.47
N THR A 65 18.87 11.16 13.43
CA THR A 65 20.31 11.23 13.17
C THR A 65 20.90 12.50 13.79
N GLU A 66 22.18 12.43 14.16
CA GLU A 66 22.96 13.61 14.57
C GLU A 66 23.75 14.20 13.39
N VAL A 67 23.81 13.47 12.28
CA VAL A 67 24.57 13.85 11.09
C VAL A 67 23.81 14.90 10.29
N GLN A 68 24.42 16.07 10.15
CA GLN A 68 23.86 17.14 9.33
C GLN A 68 24.24 16.97 7.86
N ARG A 69 23.21 16.89 7.02
CA ARG A 69 23.32 16.88 5.55
C ARG A 69 22.19 17.74 5.00
N SER A 70 22.41 18.38 3.86
CA SER A 70 21.32 19.07 3.14
C SER A 70 20.29 18.07 2.64
N ASN A 71 19.02 18.49 2.46
CA ASN A 71 17.98 17.66 1.85
C ASN A 71 18.42 17.11 0.49
N HIS A 72 19.15 17.91 -0.29
CA HIS A 72 19.72 17.50 -1.58
C HIS A 72 20.75 16.36 -1.41
N ALA A 73 21.62 16.46 -0.43
CA ALA A 73 22.63 15.42 -0.17
C ALA A 73 21.98 14.11 0.29
N TRP A 74 20.99 14.17 1.18
CA TRP A 74 20.19 13.01 1.55
C TRP A 74 19.52 12.37 0.33
N LEU A 75 18.79 13.17 -0.48
CA LEU A 75 18.02 12.68 -1.62
C LEU A 75 18.93 12.06 -2.69
N ARG A 76 19.93 12.81 -3.17
CA ARG A 76 20.82 12.37 -4.27
C ARG A 76 21.76 11.26 -3.83
N GLY A 77 22.36 11.40 -2.64
CA GLY A 77 23.28 10.42 -2.10
C GLY A 77 22.59 9.08 -1.85
N SER A 78 21.37 9.09 -1.31
CA SER A 78 20.62 7.84 -1.10
C SER A 78 20.25 7.19 -2.43
N ASN A 79 19.70 7.96 -3.38
CA ASN A 79 19.32 7.41 -4.70
C ASN A 79 20.51 6.85 -5.50
N SER A 80 21.71 7.37 -5.30
CA SER A 80 22.92 6.80 -5.92
C SER A 80 23.36 5.46 -5.28
N ASN A 81 22.80 5.09 -4.14
CA ASN A 81 23.12 3.85 -3.41
C ASN A 81 21.93 2.89 -3.32
N LEU A 82 20.74 3.30 -3.75
CA LEU A 82 19.55 2.46 -3.83
C LEU A 82 19.58 1.60 -5.11
N PRO A 83 18.96 0.41 -5.10
CA PRO A 83 18.72 -0.35 -6.32
C PRO A 83 17.69 0.37 -7.21
N ASP A 84 17.69 0.10 -8.51
CA ASP A 84 16.77 0.73 -9.49
C ASP A 84 15.27 0.55 -9.15
N SER A 85 14.96 -0.44 -8.34
CA SER A 85 13.59 -0.73 -7.88
C SER A 85 13.12 0.09 -6.68
N VAL A 86 13.98 0.98 -6.12
CA VAL A 86 13.67 1.81 -4.95
C VAL A 86 14.21 3.22 -5.16
N ALA A 87 13.40 4.23 -4.90
CA ALA A 87 13.85 5.62 -4.94
C ALA A 87 13.27 6.45 -3.79
N LEU A 88 14.04 7.42 -3.29
CA LEU A 88 13.53 8.50 -2.47
C LEU A 88 13.02 9.62 -3.39
N LEU A 89 11.78 10.05 -3.18
CA LEU A 89 11.14 11.12 -3.95
C LEU A 89 11.28 12.48 -3.26
N TRP A 90 11.33 12.47 -1.94
CA TRP A 90 11.40 13.66 -1.11
C TRP A 90 12.08 13.34 0.22
N VAL A 91 12.84 14.27 0.74
CA VAL A 91 13.49 14.21 2.06
C VAL A 91 13.47 15.59 2.69
N SER A 92 13.16 15.69 3.97
CA SER A 92 13.29 16.93 4.74
C SER A 92 13.45 16.65 6.23
N GLU A 93 14.13 17.58 6.92
CA GLU A 93 14.02 17.67 8.37
C GLU A 93 12.58 18.03 8.76
N VAL A 94 12.08 17.42 9.82
CA VAL A 94 10.70 17.58 10.28
C VAL A 94 10.66 17.80 11.78
N ASN A 95 9.50 18.25 12.28
CA ASN A 95 9.27 18.38 13.72
C ASN A 95 9.64 17.07 14.45
N PRO A 96 10.41 17.12 15.55
CA PRO A 96 10.79 15.94 16.35
C PRO A 96 9.59 15.10 16.86
N GLU A 97 8.41 15.69 16.96
CA GLU A 97 7.17 14.97 17.32
C GLU A 97 6.60 14.13 16.16
N PHE A 98 7.06 14.36 14.92
CA PHE A 98 6.59 13.58 13.78
C PHE A 98 6.92 12.10 13.94
N HIS A 99 5.92 11.25 13.73
CA HIS A 99 6.13 9.81 13.73
C HIS A 99 5.40 9.20 12.53
N ALA A 100 6.13 8.64 11.56
CA ALA A 100 5.59 8.15 10.30
C ALA A 100 4.38 7.20 10.48
N ARG A 101 4.40 6.33 11.49
CA ARG A 101 3.31 5.38 11.74
C ARG A 101 2.16 5.98 12.56
N PHE A 102 2.49 6.65 13.68
CA PHE A 102 1.49 7.01 14.69
C PHE A 102 0.85 8.38 14.43
N ALA A 103 1.52 9.28 13.73
CA ALA A 103 0.94 10.55 13.32
C ALA A 103 0.09 10.44 12.04
N ALA A 104 0.14 9.31 11.33
CA ALA A 104 -0.62 9.13 10.11
C ALA A 104 -2.13 9.01 10.39
N THR A 105 -2.92 9.85 9.71
CA THR A 105 -4.39 9.93 9.84
C THR A 105 -5.12 9.13 8.77
N GLY A 106 -4.44 8.78 7.66
CA GLY A 106 -5.01 8.00 6.56
C GLY A 106 -3.95 7.27 5.76
N ARG A 107 -4.36 6.23 5.05
CA ARG A 107 -3.61 5.54 4.00
C ARG A 107 -4.51 5.34 2.82
N GLU A 108 -3.93 5.46 1.63
CA GLU A 108 -4.59 5.21 0.36
C GLU A 108 -3.87 4.08 -0.37
N TYR A 109 -4.64 3.16 -0.90
CA TYR A 109 -4.14 2.08 -1.73
C TYR A 109 -4.88 2.06 -3.06
N HIS A 110 -4.16 1.75 -4.13
CA HIS A 110 -4.73 1.36 -5.41
C HIS A 110 -4.46 -0.13 -5.64
N TYR A 111 -5.49 -0.85 -6.07
CA TYR A 111 -5.36 -2.22 -6.50
C TYR A 111 -5.70 -2.30 -7.99
N VAL A 112 -4.70 -2.63 -8.80
CA VAL A 112 -4.77 -2.56 -10.27
C VAL A 112 -4.95 -3.96 -10.85
N ILE A 113 -6.02 -4.15 -11.61
CA ILE A 113 -6.38 -5.41 -12.25
C ILE A 113 -6.27 -5.22 -13.77
N LEU A 114 -5.50 -6.07 -14.43
CA LEU A 114 -5.55 -6.22 -15.89
C LEU A 114 -6.60 -7.27 -16.23
N ASN A 115 -7.74 -6.80 -16.73
CA ASN A 115 -8.91 -7.61 -17.03
C ASN A 115 -9.01 -7.93 -18.51
N ARG A 116 -8.40 -9.03 -18.93
CA ARG A 116 -8.43 -9.56 -20.28
C ARG A 116 -8.08 -11.05 -20.28
N SER A 117 -8.44 -11.76 -21.38
CA SER A 117 -8.20 -13.21 -21.50
C SER A 117 -6.72 -13.61 -21.51
N VAL A 118 -5.83 -12.73 -22.03
CA VAL A 118 -4.40 -13.03 -22.20
C VAL A 118 -3.59 -12.43 -21.05
N ARG A 119 -2.71 -13.24 -20.46
CA ARG A 119 -1.84 -12.82 -19.38
C ARG A 119 -0.97 -11.60 -19.72
N PRO A 120 -0.54 -10.79 -18.72
CA PRO A 120 0.42 -9.72 -18.93
C PRO A 120 1.80 -10.25 -19.33
N THR A 121 2.58 -9.40 -20.00
CA THR A 121 4.00 -9.61 -20.28
C THR A 121 4.84 -8.53 -19.59
N TYR A 122 4.94 -7.33 -20.15
CA TYR A 122 5.70 -6.21 -19.56
C TYR A 122 5.09 -5.67 -18.24
N LEU A 123 3.80 -5.96 -17.99
CA LEU A 123 3.13 -5.64 -16.71
C LEU A 123 3.16 -6.80 -15.70
N THR A 124 3.88 -7.90 -16.01
CA THR A 124 4.01 -9.03 -15.07
C THR A 124 4.53 -8.55 -13.71
N LYS A 125 3.89 -9.01 -12.64
CA LYS A 125 4.15 -8.60 -11.24
C LYS A 125 3.88 -7.11 -10.93
N ARG A 126 3.23 -6.37 -11.84
CA ARG A 126 2.82 -4.97 -11.62
C ARG A 126 1.32 -4.78 -11.64
N VAL A 127 0.58 -5.77 -12.10
CA VAL A 127 -0.88 -5.81 -12.10
C VAL A 127 -1.35 -7.20 -11.74
N THR A 128 -2.52 -7.30 -11.12
CA THR A 128 -3.20 -8.58 -10.96
C THR A 128 -3.90 -8.93 -12.27
N HIS A 129 -3.67 -10.13 -12.79
CA HIS A 129 -4.35 -10.61 -13.98
C HIS A 129 -5.66 -11.31 -13.60
N GLU A 130 -6.77 -10.88 -14.21
CA GLU A 130 -8.07 -11.54 -14.12
C GLU A 130 -8.61 -11.79 -15.54
N TYR A 131 -8.78 -13.06 -15.89
CA TYR A 131 -9.23 -13.46 -17.22
C TYR A 131 -10.75 -13.46 -17.37
N ARG A 132 -11.50 -13.65 -16.27
CA ARG A 132 -12.97 -13.56 -16.26
C ARG A 132 -13.37 -12.12 -16.54
N PRO A 133 -14.35 -11.85 -17.43
CA PRO A 133 -14.88 -10.49 -17.58
C PRO A 133 -15.37 -9.97 -16.23
N LEU A 134 -14.93 -8.77 -15.86
CA LEU A 134 -15.37 -8.09 -14.64
C LEU A 134 -16.38 -6.99 -15.00
N ASP A 135 -17.47 -6.92 -14.26
CA ASP A 135 -18.42 -5.81 -14.28
C ASP A 135 -18.04 -4.81 -13.17
N ALA A 136 -17.48 -3.67 -13.58
CA ALA A 136 -17.03 -2.64 -12.63
C ALA A 136 -18.19 -1.95 -11.90
N GLU A 137 -19.40 -1.90 -12.49
CA GLU A 137 -20.57 -1.31 -11.84
C GLU A 137 -21.06 -2.22 -10.71
N ARG A 138 -21.12 -3.54 -10.94
CA ARG A 138 -21.42 -4.51 -9.88
C ARG A 138 -20.39 -4.45 -8.75
N MET A 139 -19.09 -4.36 -9.10
CA MET A 139 -18.01 -4.19 -8.12
C MET A 139 -18.19 -2.89 -7.31
N GLN A 140 -18.55 -1.76 -7.96
CA GLN A 140 -18.78 -0.49 -7.28
C GLN A 140 -20.01 -0.54 -6.39
N ALA A 141 -21.10 -1.19 -6.81
CA ALA A 141 -22.29 -1.37 -5.97
C ALA A 141 -21.91 -2.11 -4.67
N ALA A 142 -21.17 -3.21 -4.77
CA ALA A 142 -20.67 -3.96 -3.62
C ALA A 142 -19.69 -3.14 -2.75
N ALA A 143 -18.77 -2.41 -3.37
CA ALA A 143 -17.81 -1.55 -2.66
C ALA A 143 -18.50 -0.50 -1.78
N SER A 144 -19.60 0.07 -2.28
CA SER A 144 -20.39 1.10 -1.56
C SER A 144 -20.98 0.57 -0.24
N LEU A 145 -21.29 -0.73 -0.16
CA LEU A 145 -21.82 -1.39 1.04
C LEU A 145 -20.79 -1.55 2.17
N LEU A 146 -19.49 -1.42 1.84
CA LEU A 146 -18.38 -1.62 2.77
C LEU A 146 -17.81 -0.31 3.33
N VAL A 147 -18.21 0.84 2.78
CA VAL A 147 -17.78 2.16 3.25
C VAL A 147 -18.38 2.44 4.62
N GLY A 148 -17.57 2.99 5.52
CA GLY A 148 -17.98 3.30 6.89
C GLY A 148 -17.02 2.76 7.93
N THR A 149 -17.44 2.84 9.20
CA THR A 149 -16.68 2.29 10.33
C THR A 149 -17.29 0.95 10.73
N HIS A 150 -16.55 -0.13 10.44
CA HIS A 150 -17.01 -1.49 10.62
C HIS A 150 -15.92 -2.39 11.25
N ASP A 151 -16.37 -3.54 11.73
CA ASP A 151 -15.49 -4.65 12.08
C ASP A 151 -15.12 -5.42 10.80
N PHE A 152 -13.85 -5.31 10.37
CA PHE A 152 -13.33 -5.96 9.17
C PHE A 152 -12.66 -7.32 9.45
N SER A 153 -13.12 -8.06 10.45
CA SER A 153 -12.56 -9.40 10.78
C SER A 153 -12.59 -10.35 9.59
N SER A 154 -13.65 -10.35 8.77
CA SER A 154 -13.74 -11.16 7.55
C SER A 154 -12.70 -10.81 6.47
N PHE A 155 -12.15 -9.60 6.52
CA PHE A 155 -11.13 -9.13 5.58
C PHE A 155 -9.71 -9.15 6.19
N ARG A 156 -9.54 -9.74 7.36
CA ARG A 156 -8.29 -9.79 8.11
C ARG A 156 -7.56 -11.12 7.88
N ALA A 157 -6.24 -11.08 7.63
CA ALA A 157 -5.42 -12.28 7.64
C ALA A 157 -5.36 -12.90 9.04
N MET A 158 -5.32 -14.24 9.14
CA MET A 158 -5.28 -14.96 10.44
C MET A 158 -4.10 -14.53 11.31
N GLN A 159 -2.94 -14.22 10.72
CA GLN A 159 -1.72 -13.80 11.42
C GLN A 159 -1.67 -12.30 11.78
N CYS A 160 -2.76 -11.54 11.57
CA CYS A 160 -2.80 -10.11 11.81
C CYS A 160 -2.67 -9.79 13.31
N GLN A 161 -1.66 -8.99 13.66
CA GLN A 161 -1.35 -8.59 15.06
C GLN A 161 -2.14 -7.36 15.54
N ALA A 162 -3.08 -6.83 14.73
CA ALA A 162 -3.86 -5.66 15.13
C ALA A 162 -4.76 -5.99 16.33
N LYS A 163 -4.75 -5.14 17.37
CA LYS A 163 -5.54 -5.33 18.60
C LYS A 163 -7.05 -5.22 18.36
N SER A 164 -7.46 -4.35 17.44
CA SER A 164 -8.87 -4.16 17.07
C SER A 164 -9.05 -4.40 15.57
N PRO A 165 -10.10 -5.12 15.14
CA PRO A 165 -10.44 -5.28 13.73
C PRO A 165 -11.23 -4.08 13.17
N VAL A 166 -11.66 -3.14 14.00
CA VAL A 166 -12.47 -2.00 13.57
C VAL A 166 -11.65 -1.01 12.79
N ARG A 167 -12.12 -0.65 11.59
CA ARG A 167 -11.50 0.36 10.70
C ARG A 167 -12.56 1.31 10.16
N SER A 168 -12.13 2.54 9.88
CA SER A 168 -12.96 3.52 9.18
C SER A 168 -12.51 3.57 7.72
N LEU A 169 -13.21 2.84 6.85
CA LEU A 169 -13.03 2.85 5.40
C LEU A 169 -13.78 4.07 4.86
N ARG A 170 -13.04 5.10 4.47
CA ARG A 170 -13.59 6.41 4.05
C ARG A 170 -14.03 6.42 2.60
N GLU A 171 -13.30 5.67 1.77
CA GLU A 171 -13.55 5.56 0.34
C GLU A 171 -13.20 4.15 -0.14
N LEU A 172 -14.07 3.59 -0.96
CA LEU A 172 -13.80 2.39 -1.72
C LEU A 172 -14.48 2.56 -3.08
N THR A 173 -13.69 2.86 -4.11
CA THR A 173 -14.19 3.12 -5.46
C THR A 173 -13.57 2.15 -6.45
N VAL A 174 -14.36 1.80 -7.47
CA VAL A 174 -13.96 0.93 -8.57
C VAL A 174 -14.15 1.68 -9.89
N THR A 175 -13.10 1.80 -10.67
CA THR A 175 -13.13 2.46 -11.97
C THR A 175 -12.56 1.56 -13.05
N ARG A 176 -13.11 1.63 -14.26
CA ARG A 176 -12.61 0.91 -15.43
C ARG A 176 -12.03 1.89 -16.44
N HIS A 177 -10.81 1.60 -16.90
CA HIS A 177 -10.12 2.32 -17.98
C HIS A 177 -9.63 1.29 -19.00
N GLY A 178 -10.47 1.03 -20.04
CA GLY A 178 -10.18 -0.03 -21.00
C GLY A 178 -10.06 -1.42 -20.37
N GLU A 179 -8.91 -2.05 -20.52
CA GLU A 179 -8.61 -3.36 -19.91
C GLU A 179 -8.21 -3.26 -18.42
N SER A 180 -8.00 -2.07 -17.89
CA SER A 180 -7.64 -1.88 -16.48
C SER A 180 -8.89 -1.63 -15.63
N VAL A 181 -8.97 -2.34 -14.49
CA VAL A 181 -9.93 -2.06 -13.41
C VAL A 181 -9.12 -1.67 -12.17
N VAL A 182 -9.41 -0.51 -11.59
CA VAL A 182 -8.70 0.02 -10.44
C VAL A 182 -9.66 0.12 -9.24
N ILE A 183 -9.27 -0.49 -8.13
CA ILE A 183 -9.94 -0.34 -6.84
C ILE A 183 -9.11 0.62 -6.00
N LYS A 184 -9.66 1.77 -5.65
CA LYS A 184 -9.07 2.72 -4.71
C LYS A 184 -9.67 2.53 -3.34
N ALA A 185 -8.85 2.38 -2.31
CA ALA A 185 -9.27 2.24 -0.92
C ALA A 185 -8.59 3.28 -0.03
N VAL A 186 -9.37 4.06 0.73
CA VAL A 186 -8.87 5.06 1.69
C VAL A 186 -9.43 4.76 3.07
N ALA A 187 -8.56 4.57 4.07
CA ALA A 187 -8.97 4.30 5.45
C ALA A 187 -8.03 4.95 6.46
N ASN A 188 -8.47 5.03 7.71
CA ASN A 188 -7.60 5.46 8.82
C ASN A 188 -6.41 4.51 8.99
N ALA A 189 -6.61 3.21 8.80
CA ALA A 189 -5.59 2.16 8.78
C ALA A 189 -6.18 0.90 8.11
N PHE A 190 -5.32 -0.03 7.73
CA PHE A 190 -5.73 -1.32 7.17
C PHE A 190 -5.24 -2.46 8.05
N LEU A 191 -5.99 -3.56 8.07
CA LEU A 191 -5.57 -4.83 8.63
C LEU A 191 -4.64 -5.55 7.65
N HIS A 192 -3.88 -6.50 8.16
CA HIS A 192 -3.04 -7.36 7.31
C HIS A 192 -3.90 -8.06 6.23
N HIS A 193 -3.51 -7.95 4.98
CA HIS A 193 -4.20 -8.41 3.76
C HIS A 193 -5.57 -7.74 3.47
N MET A 194 -6.02 -6.77 4.25
CA MET A 194 -7.38 -6.23 4.13
C MET A 194 -7.72 -5.77 2.69
N VAL A 195 -6.87 -4.98 2.04
CA VAL A 195 -7.14 -4.49 0.67
C VAL A 195 -7.19 -5.65 -0.33
N ARG A 196 -6.31 -6.63 -0.21
CA ARG A 196 -6.29 -7.82 -1.06
C ARG A 196 -7.51 -8.71 -0.87
N ASN A 197 -8.02 -8.82 0.37
CA ASN A 197 -9.26 -9.55 0.66
C ASN A 197 -10.48 -8.80 0.14
N LEU A 198 -10.51 -7.46 0.26
CA LEU A 198 -11.53 -6.62 -0.38
C LEU A 198 -11.53 -6.82 -1.90
N ALA A 199 -10.35 -6.78 -2.53
CA ALA A 199 -10.20 -7.00 -3.97
C ALA A 199 -10.72 -8.39 -4.39
N GLY A 200 -10.40 -9.45 -3.64
CA GLY A 200 -10.87 -10.80 -3.94
C GLY A 200 -12.40 -10.90 -3.94
N VAL A 201 -13.06 -10.36 -2.91
CA VAL A 201 -14.52 -10.31 -2.81
C VAL A 201 -15.13 -9.53 -3.98
N LEU A 202 -14.57 -8.34 -4.29
CA LEU A 202 -15.07 -7.51 -5.38
C LEU A 202 -14.86 -8.17 -6.76
N MET A 203 -13.74 -8.88 -6.97
CA MET A 203 -13.49 -9.62 -8.22
C MET A 203 -14.49 -10.76 -8.43
N ASP A 204 -14.84 -11.53 -7.40
CA ASP A 204 -15.86 -12.59 -7.52
C ASP A 204 -17.24 -12.03 -7.84
N ILE A 205 -17.58 -10.86 -7.26
CA ILE A 205 -18.84 -10.15 -7.59
C ILE A 205 -18.80 -9.61 -9.03
N GLY A 206 -17.68 -8.99 -9.43
CA GLY A 206 -17.49 -8.48 -10.78
C GLY A 206 -17.56 -9.55 -11.86
N ALA A 207 -17.07 -10.76 -11.55
CA ALA A 207 -17.13 -11.92 -12.42
C ALA A 207 -18.55 -12.58 -12.50
N GLY A 208 -19.51 -12.09 -11.69
CA GLY A 208 -20.86 -12.63 -11.64
C GLY A 208 -21.00 -13.92 -10.80
N GLU A 209 -19.96 -14.33 -10.07
CA GLU A 209 -20.00 -15.52 -9.20
C GLU A 209 -20.83 -15.26 -7.93
N LYS A 210 -20.97 -14.01 -7.56
CA LYS A 210 -21.71 -13.54 -6.37
C LYS A 210 -22.48 -12.27 -6.68
N GLU A 211 -23.60 -12.06 -5.94
CA GLU A 211 -24.35 -10.82 -6.02
C GLU A 211 -23.65 -9.69 -5.19
N PRO A 212 -23.88 -8.41 -5.50
CA PRO A 212 -23.26 -7.29 -4.78
C PRO A 212 -23.48 -7.31 -3.27
N GLU A 213 -24.64 -7.76 -2.82
CA GLU A 213 -25.03 -7.86 -1.40
C GLU A 213 -24.15 -8.83 -0.62
N TRP A 214 -23.54 -9.82 -1.28
CA TRP A 214 -22.61 -10.75 -0.63
C TRP A 214 -21.44 -10.04 0.06
N ALA A 215 -21.01 -8.87 -0.45
CA ALA A 215 -19.99 -8.08 0.22
C ALA A 215 -20.43 -7.70 1.65
N ARG A 216 -21.70 -7.37 1.84
CA ARG A 216 -22.27 -7.05 3.16
C ARG A 216 -22.39 -8.29 4.02
N ASP A 217 -22.82 -9.42 3.45
CA ASP A 217 -22.92 -10.69 4.17
C ASP A 217 -21.54 -11.14 4.71
N VAL A 218 -20.49 -11.01 3.88
CA VAL A 218 -19.09 -11.26 4.28
C VAL A 218 -18.67 -10.34 5.43
N LEU A 219 -19.00 -9.05 5.36
CA LEU A 219 -18.65 -8.08 6.42
C LEU A 219 -19.32 -8.46 7.74
N ASP A 220 -20.61 -8.75 7.71
CA ASP A 220 -21.43 -9.03 8.89
C ASP A 220 -21.12 -10.38 9.53
N ALA A 221 -20.62 -11.34 8.76
CA ALA A 221 -20.18 -12.64 9.25
C ALA A 221 -18.99 -12.56 10.22
N ARG A 222 -18.13 -11.56 10.11
CA ARG A 222 -16.90 -11.41 10.92
C ARG A 222 -16.00 -12.64 10.94
N ASP A 223 -16.07 -13.43 9.90
CA ASP A 223 -15.33 -14.67 9.70
C ASP A 223 -14.58 -14.64 8.37
N ARG A 224 -13.24 -14.81 8.44
CA ARG A 224 -12.39 -14.79 7.23
C ARG A 224 -12.71 -15.94 6.27
N THR A 225 -13.25 -17.04 6.77
CA THR A 225 -13.51 -18.25 5.95
C THR A 225 -14.67 -18.08 4.97
N VAL A 226 -15.58 -17.13 5.21
CA VAL A 226 -16.72 -16.85 4.31
C VAL A 226 -16.38 -15.88 3.18
N GLY A 227 -15.25 -15.18 3.27
CA GLY A 227 -14.79 -14.26 2.24
C GLY A 227 -14.07 -14.97 1.09
N GLY A 228 -13.95 -14.29 -0.04
CA GLY A 228 -13.25 -14.79 -1.22
C GLY A 228 -11.76 -15.04 -1.01
N ILE A 229 -11.07 -15.46 -2.06
CA ILE A 229 -9.62 -15.70 -2.08
C ILE A 229 -8.88 -14.37 -1.82
N THR A 230 -7.78 -14.42 -1.07
CA THR A 230 -6.87 -13.27 -0.98
C THR A 230 -6.25 -13.01 -2.35
N ALA A 231 -6.54 -11.86 -2.93
CA ALA A 231 -6.04 -11.50 -4.26
C ALA A 231 -4.51 -11.34 -4.27
N SER A 232 -3.88 -11.43 -5.47
CA SER A 232 -2.43 -11.33 -5.65
C SER A 232 -1.87 -10.03 -5.06
N PRO A 233 -0.64 -10.00 -4.54
CA PRO A 233 0.03 -8.75 -4.16
C PRO A 233 0.40 -7.86 -5.36
N ASP A 234 0.56 -8.44 -6.56
CA ASP A 234 1.17 -7.81 -7.74
C ASP A 234 0.45 -6.53 -8.20
N GLY A 235 -0.84 -6.41 -7.93
CA GLY A 235 -1.61 -5.21 -8.28
C GLY A 235 -1.73 -4.17 -7.17
N LEU A 236 -1.16 -4.40 -5.97
CA LEU A 236 -1.36 -3.55 -4.80
C LEU A 236 -0.26 -2.50 -4.66
N TYR A 237 -0.68 -1.23 -4.55
CA TYR A 237 0.18 -0.06 -4.39
C TYR A 237 -0.26 0.79 -3.19
N LEU A 238 0.66 1.08 -2.26
CA LEU A 238 0.46 2.15 -1.29
C LEU A 238 0.72 3.49 -1.99
N THR A 239 -0.32 4.29 -2.21
CA THR A 239 -0.26 5.48 -3.06
C THR A 239 -0.24 6.78 -2.30
N ALA A 240 -0.70 6.80 -1.06
CA ALA A 240 -0.56 7.97 -0.20
C ALA A 240 -0.66 7.62 1.29
N VAL A 241 -0.04 8.48 2.11
CA VAL A 241 -0.21 8.48 3.56
C VAL A 241 -0.54 9.92 3.98
N ASP A 242 -1.63 10.11 4.70
CA ASP A 242 -2.09 11.42 5.15
C ASP A 242 -1.59 11.71 6.58
N TYR A 243 -1.19 12.96 6.80
CA TYR A 243 -0.75 13.49 8.09
C TYR A 243 -1.42 14.82 8.40
N PRO A 244 -1.48 15.25 9.68
CA PRO A 244 -1.85 16.61 10.05
C PRO A 244 -0.96 17.64 9.32
N ALA A 245 -1.58 18.72 8.84
CA ALA A 245 -0.92 19.72 7.99
C ALA A 245 0.33 20.37 8.62
N HIS A 246 0.38 20.48 9.95
CA HIS A 246 1.50 21.10 10.67
C HIS A 246 2.82 20.32 10.56
N PHE A 247 2.79 19.05 10.15
CA PHE A 247 4.01 18.29 9.86
C PHE A 247 4.61 18.57 8.49
N ASN A 248 3.89 19.25 7.59
CA ASN A 248 4.36 19.64 6.26
C ASN A 248 4.90 18.47 5.39
N ILE A 249 4.34 17.28 5.55
CA ILE A 249 4.67 16.14 4.69
C ILE A 249 3.91 16.33 3.37
N PRO A 250 4.59 16.44 2.22
CA PRO A 250 3.90 16.64 0.94
C PRO A 250 3.16 15.36 0.52
N ARG A 251 2.03 15.55 -0.16
CA ARG A 251 1.38 14.46 -0.87
C ARG A 251 1.94 14.40 -2.29
N ILE A 252 2.59 13.29 -2.64
CA ILE A 252 3.08 13.05 -3.99
C ILE A 252 1.91 12.56 -4.83
N PRO A 253 1.58 13.24 -5.94
CA PRO A 253 0.54 12.75 -6.84
C PRO A 253 0.94 11.40 -7.44
N VAL A 254 -0.02 10.48 -7.57
CA VAL A 254 0.17 9.29 -8.41
C VAL A 254 0.34 9.76 -9.84
N ALA A 255 1.34 9.23 -10.56
CA ALA A 255 1.61 9.66 -11.93
C ALA A 255 0.36 9.43 -12.81
N PRO A 256 -0.15 10.45 -13.53
CA PRO A 256 -1.31 10.30 -14.39
C PRO A 256 -1.03 9.27 -15.47
N GLY A 257 -1.99 8.36 -15.72
CA GLY A 257 -1.96 7.43 -16.85
C GLY A 257 -1.16 6.15 -16.65
N LEU A 258 -0.76 5.82 -15.44
CA LEU A 258 -0.21 4.49 -15.15
C LEU A 258 -1.31 3.41 -15.05
N TRP A 259 -2.56 3.81 -14.81
CA TRP A 259 -3.77 2.98 -14.82
C TRP A 259 -5.06 3.78 -14.98
#